data_7738c849bea9a033cc57f4ec852f8777
#
_entry.id   7738c849bea9a033cc57f4ec852f8777
#
_cell.length_a   1.000
_cell.length_b   1.000
_cell.length_c   1.000
_cell.angle_alpha   90.00
_cell.angle_beta   90.00
_cell.angle_gamma   90.00
#
_symmetry.space_group_name_H-M   'P 1'
#
loop_
_entity.id
_entity.type
_entity.pdbx_description
1 polymer ?
#
loop_
_entity_poly.entity_id
_entity_poly.type
_entity_poly.pdbx_seq_one_letter_code
_entity_poly.pdbx_strand_id
1 'polypeptide(L)'
;MKVVIFAGGLGTRISEETDTRPKPMVEIGGKPILWHIMKTYSHYGFNDFIVCLGYKGYVIKEYFMNYFIHNSDVTIDLAANKTEIHGTRSEAFKVTLVETGSDTKTAGRLQQVQKYIGDEDFMLTYGDGVCDVDIKKLLSFHQSHGKTATVTSIQLDARFGGMDLAEDGSVVSFREKAK
;
A
#
# COMPACT_ATOMS: atom_id res chain seq x y z
N MET A 1 5.74 4.42 13.59
CA MET A 1 5.78 3.17 12.80
C MET A 1 5.30 3.45 11.39
N LYS A 2 6.03 3.01 10.37
CA LYS A 2 5.76 3.23 8.95
C LYS A 2 4.99 2.06 8.34
N VAL A 3 4.26 2.32 7.27
CA VAL A 3 3.53 1.29 6.49
C VAL A 3 4.15 1.19 5.11
N VAL A 4 4.72 0.05 4.78
CA VAL A 4 5.27 -0.24 3.45
C VAL A 4 4.17 -0.86 2.59
N ILE A 5 3.98 -0.33 1.37
CA ILE A 5 2.94 -0.81 0.45
C ILE A 5 3.58 -1.24 -0.88
N PHE A 6 3.40 -2.49 -1.26
CA PHE A 6 3.86 -2.99 -2.55
C PHE A 6 2.87 -2.66 -3.66
N ALA A 7 3.23 -1.72 -4.53
CA ALA A 7 2.40 -1.21 -5.62
C ALA A 7 3.05 -1.35 -7.02
N GLY A 8 4.09 -2.18 -7.14
CA GLY A 8 4.89 -2.26 -8.37
C GLY A 8 4.63 -3.49 -9.25
N GLY A 9 3.61 -4.31 -8.96
CA GLY A 9 3.29 -5.52 -9.73
C GLY A 9 2.62 -5.22 -11.09
N LEU A 10 2.78 -6.13 -12.06
CA LEU A 10 2.24 -6.01 -13.42
C LEU A 10 0.71 -6.12 -13.51
N GLY A 11 0.02 -6.64 -12.48
CA GLY A 11 -1.44 -6.69 -12.42
C GLY A 11 -2.12 -7.62 -13.43
N THR A 12 -1.43 -8.63 -13.95
CA THR A 12 -1.84 -9.49 -15.09
C THR A 12 -3.17 -10.23 -14.95
N ARG A 13 -3.82 -10.21 -13.78
CA ARG A 13 -5.09 -10.91 -13.52
C ARG A 13 -6.35 -10.09 -13.83
N ILE A 14 -6.21 -8.78 -14.05
CA ILE A 14 -7.30 -7.85 -14.39
C ILE A 14 -6.82 -7.06 -15.62
N SER A 15 -6.79 -7.71 -16.79
CA SER A 15 -6.15 -7.16 -17.99
C SER A 15 -6.83 -5.90 -18.54
N GLU A 16 -8.15 -5.83 -18.52
CA GLU A 16 -8.91 -4.74 -19.14
C GLU A 16 -8.70 -3.37 -18.49
N GLU A 17 -8.56 -3.32 -17.15
CA GLU A 17 -8.35 -2.08 -16.39
C GLU A 17 -6.85 -1.73 -16.24
N THR A 18 -5.97 -2.74 -16.26
CA THR A 18 -4.53 -2.53 -16.03
C THR A 18 -3.75 -2.07 -17.25
N ASP A 19 -4.38 -2.06 -18.43
CA ASP A 19 -3.79 -1.50 -19.65
C ASP A 19 -3.62 0.03 -19.59
N THR A 20 -4.38 0.72 -18.78
CA THR A 20 -4.31 2.18 -18.64
C THR A 20 -3.66 2.62 -17.32
N ARG A 21 -3.89 1.91 -16.22
CA ARG A 21 -3.42 2.26 -14.88
C ARG A 21 -2.91 1.03 -14.11
N PRO A 22 -1.98 1.16 -13.14
CA PRO A 22 -1.56 0.03 -12.32
C PRO A 22 -2.69 -0.37 -11.36
N LYS A 23 -2.79 -1.66 -11.01
CA LYS A 23 -3.87 -2.22 -10.20
C LYS A 23 -4.19 -1.44 -8.91
N PRO A 24 -3.21 -0.92 -8.14
CA PRO A 24 -3.49 -0.09 -6.97
C PRO A 24 -4.25 1.20 -7.26
N MET A 25 -4.28 1.63 -8.53
CA MET A 25 -4.97 2.85 -8.99
C MET A 25 -6.34 2.58 -9.62
N VAL A 26 -6.82 1.34 -9.61
CA VAL A 26 -8.23 1.02 -9.92
C VAL A 26 -9.12 1.66 -8.88
N GLU A 27 -10.17 2.34 -9.32
CA GLU A 27 -11.02 3.15 -8.44
C GLU A 27 -12.24 2.37 -7.93
N ILE A 28 -12.54 2.59 -6.67
CA ILE A 28 -13.76 2.15 -6.00
C ILE A 28 -14.39 3.38 -5.35
N GLY A 29 -15.60 3.73 -5.76
CA GLY A 29 -16.28 4.93 -5.24
C GLY A 29 -15.51 6.24 -5.50
N GLY A 30 -14.82 6.34 -6.64
CA GLY A 30 -14.08 7.54 -7.05
C GLY A 30 -12.72 7.75 -6.33
N LYS A 31 -12.22 6.73 -5.63
CA LYS A 31 -10.90 6.74 -5.02
C LYS A 31 -10.14 5.44 -5.34
N PRO A 32 -8.82 5.52 -5.57
CA PRO A 32 -8.01 4.33 -5.85
C PRO A 32 -8.02 3.31 -4.69
N ILE A 33 -7.88 2.01 -5.01
CA ILE A 33 -7.70 0.96 -4.00
C ILE A 33 -6.57 1.32 -3.02
N LEU A 34 -5.47 1.85 -3.52
CA LEU A 34 -4.33 2.32 -2.72
C LEU A 34 -4.77 3.35 -1.66
N TRP A 35 -5.64 4.29 -2.02
CA TRP A 35 -6.18 5.27 -1.07
C TRP A 35 -7.00 4.60 0.04
N HIS A 36 -7.84 3.62 -0.30
CA HIS A 36 -8.65 2.88 0.69
C HIS A 36 -7.77 2.11 1.67
N ILE A 37 -6.70 1.48 1.19
CA ILE A 37 -5.71 0.80 2.03
C ILE A 37 -5.08 1.81 3.00
N MET A 38 -4.58 2.94 2.49
CA MET A 38 -3.96 3.98 3.31
C MET A 38 -4.96 4.55 4.33
N LYS A 39 -6.24 4.70 3.94
CA LYS A 39 -7.30 5.17 4.83
C LYS A 39 -7.58 4.19 5.96
N THR A 40 -7.52 2.89 5.70
CA THR A 40 -7.63 1.84 6.73
C THR A 40 -6.53 2.00 7.78
N TYR A 41 -5.27 2.12 7.39
CA TYR A 41 -4.16 2.32 8.33
C TYR A 41 -4.28 3.66 9.07
N SER A 42 -4.66 4.72 8.36
CA SER A 42 -4.87 6.06 8.92
C SER A 42 -5.95 6.09 10.01
N HIS A 43 -7.02 5.31 9.85
CA HIS A 43 -8.06 5.15 10.88
C HIS A 43 -7.48 4.67 12.23
N TYR A 44 -6.42 3.88 12.19
CA TYR A 44 -5.70 3.41 13.38
C TYR A 44 -4.53 4.31 13.80
N GLY A 45 -4.32 5.46 13.13
CA GLY A 45 -3.30 6.45 13.47
C GLY A 45 -1.97 6.29 12.71
N PHE A 46 -1.89 5.39 11.72
CA PHE A 46 -0.68 5.18 10.92
C PHE A 46 -0.77 5.96 9.61
N ASN A 47 -0.03 7.07 9.51
CA ASN A 47 -0.11 8.02 8.41
C ASN A 47 1.21 8.17 7.61
N ASP A 48 2.28 7.44 7.95
CA ASP A 48 3.57 7.51 7.26
C ASP A 48 3.72 6.27 6.35
N PHE A 49 3.60 6.48 5.05
CA PHE A 49 3.55 5.44 4.03
C PHE A 49 4.78 5.45 3.13
N ILE A 50 5.33 4.27 2.86
CA ILE A 50 6.38 4.06 1.85
C ILE A 50 5.78 3.17 0.76
N VAL A 51 5.59 3.70 -0.43
CA VAL A 51 4.98 2.99 -1.56
C VAL A 51 6.07 2.54 -2.52
N CYS A 52 6.22 1.23 -2.68
CA CYS A 52 7.16 0.62 -3.62
C CYS A 52 6.56 0.58 -5.02
N LEU A 53 7.05 1.43 -5.90
CA LEU A 53 6.59 1.58 -7.27
C LEU A 53 7.30 0.60 -8.23
N GLY A 54 6.70 0.40 -9.39
CA GLY A 54 7.22 -0.38 -10.51
C GLY A 54 6.38 -0.10 -11.75
N TYR A 55 5.67 -1.11 -12.25
CA TYR A 55 4.83 -0.94 -13.45
C TYR A 55 3.91 0.27 -13.33
N LYS A 56 4.03 1.20 -14.30
CA LYS A 56 3.28 2.48 -14.35
C LYS A 56 3.32 3.28 -13.03
N GLY A 57 4.43 3.22 -12.29
CA GLY A 57 4.59 3.94 -11.03
C GLY A 57 4.40 5.46 -11.16
N TYR A 58 4.60 6.01 -12.36
CA TYR A 58 4.36 7.43 -12.64
C TYR A 58 2.91 7.86 -12.40
N VAL A 59 1.92 6.97 -12.69
CA VAL A 59 0.49 7.26 -12.44
C VAL A 59 0.23 7.48 -10.94
N ILE A 60 0.90 6.68 -10.09
CA ILE A 60 0.80 6.84 -8.63
C ILE A 60 1.46 8.15 -8.20
N LYS A 61 2.62 8.50 -8.79
CA LYS A 61 3.30 9.78 -8.52
C LYS A 61 2.42 10.97 -8.91
N GLU A 62 1.85 10.97 -10.11
CA GLU A 62 0.94 12.02 -10.58
C GLU A 62 -0.26 12.18 -9.66
N TYR A 63 -0.87 11.08 -9.22
CA TYR A 63 -1.99 11.10 -8.30
C TYR A 63 -1.65 11.82 -7.00
N PHE A 64 -0.53 11.47 -6.35
CA PHE A 64 -0.16 12.10 -5.08
C PHE A 64 0.39 13.52 -5.24
N MET A 65 1.11 13.82 -6.32
CA MET A 65 1.58 15.18 -6.60
C MET A 65 0.42 16.16 -6.83
N ASN A 66 -0.65 15.70 -7.48
CA ASN A 66 -1.84 16.50 -7.75
C ASN A 66 -2.94 16.36 -6.68
N TYR A 67 -2.74 15.47 -5.69
CA TYR A 67 -3.73 15.13 -4.69
C TYR A 67 -4.27 16.35 -3.96
N PHE A 68 -3.38 17.27 -3.60
CA PHE A 68 -3.72 18.48 -2.86
C PHE A 68 -4.61 19.42 -3.67
N ILE A 69 -4.24 19.65 -4.93
CA ILE A 69 -5.01 20.52 -5.85
C ILE A 69 -6.40 19.92 -6.12
N HIS A 70 -6.48 18.60 -6.35
CA HIS A 70 -7.74 17.91 -6.65
C HIS A 70 -8.70 17.83 -5.45
N ASN A 71 -8.22 18.03 -4.24
CA ASN A 71 -9.02 17.99 -3.00
C ASN A 71 -9.16 19.36 -2.33
N SER A 72 -8.85 20.45 -3.05
CA SER A 72 -8.94 21.84 -2.56
C SER A 72 -9.67 22.72 -3.55
N ASP A 73 -10.26 23.82 -3.07
CA ASP A 73 -10.71 24.89 -3.93
C ASP A 73 -9.49 25.72 -4.36
N VAL A 74 -9.38 26.05 -5.65
CA VAL A 74 -8.22 26.74 -6.20
C VAL A 74 -8.61 27.92 -7.09
N THR A 75 -7.85 29.00 -7.01
CA THR A 75 -7.89 30.09 -7.98
C THR A 75 -6.62 30.04 -8.82
N ILE A 76 -6.78 30.01 -10.14
CA ILE A 76 -5.66 30.00 -11.08
C ILE A 76 -5.71 31.29 -11.90
N ASP A 77 -4.73 32.15 -11.70
CA ASP A 77 -4.51 33.36 -12.51
C ASP A 77 -3.52 33.02 -13.63
N LEU A 78 -4.04 32.79 -14.82
CA LEU A 78 -3.22 32.43 -15.99
C LEU A 78 -2.35 33.59 -16.47
N ALA A 79 -2.80 34.83 -16.27
CA ALA A 79 -2.05 36.02 -16.70
C ALA A 79 -0.81 36.24 -15.79
N ALA A 80 -1.00 36.08 -14.48
CA ALA A 80 0.05 36.25 -13.50
C ALA A 80 0.85 34.93 -13.27
N ASN A 81 0.45 33.81 -13.87
CA ASN A 81 1.01 32.46 -13.64
C ASN A 81 1.07 32.11 -12.13
N LYS A 82 -0.04 32.38 -11.44
CA LYS A 82 -0.15 32.22 -9.98
C LYS A 82 -1.29 31.26 -9.64
N THR A 83 -1.04 30.34 -8.70
CA THR A 83 -2.07 29.46 -8.12
C THR A 83 -2.23 29.78 -6.64
N GLU A 84 -3.46 29.91 -6.20
CA GLU A 84 -3.84 30.13 -4.80
C GLU A 84 -4.81 29.03 -4.38
N ILE A 85 -4.50 28.37 -3.26
CA ILE A 85 -5.26 27.22 -2.75
C ILE A 85 -6.09 27.67 -1.55
N HIS A 86 -7.41 27.44 -1.62
CA HIS A 86 -8.38 27.87 -0.62
C HIS A 86 -8.97 26.64 0.09
N GLY A 87 -8.66 26.48 1.36
CA GLY A 87 -9.13 25.34 2.15
C GLY A 87 -8.62 24.01 1.62
N THR A 88 -8.41 23.06 2.46
CA THR A 88 -7.97 21.73 2.07
C THR A 88 -8.81 20.66 2.75
N ARG A 89 -9.20 19.64 1.98
CA ARG A 89 -9.82 18.41 2.47
C ARG A 89 -8.87 17.25 2.34
N SER A 90 -7.56 17.52 2.23
CA SER A 90 -6.55 16.50 2.07
C SER A 90 -6.39 15.66 3.32
N GLU A 91 -6.08 14.38 3.11
CA GLU A 91 -5.75 13.46 4.18
C GLU A 91 -4.40 13.82 4.81
N ALA A 92 -4.22 13.49 6.09
CA ALA A 92 -2.96 13.69 6.81
C ALA A 92 -1.90 12.63 6.45
N PHE A 93 -1.84 12.21 5.19
CA PHE A 93 -0.87 11.22 4.72
C PHE A 93 0.49 11.85 4.48
N LYS A 94 1.55 11.20 4.98
CA LYS A 94 2.91 11.40 4.54
C LYS A 94 3.29 10.23 3.64
N VAL A 95 3.62 10.51 2.38
CA VAL A 95 3.83 9.47 1.36
C VAL A 95 5.22 9.59 0.76
N THR A 96 6.00 8.52 0.89
CA THR A 96 7.29 8.37 0.22
C THR A 96 7.11 7.40 -0.95
N LEU A 97 7.30 7.89 -2.18
CA LEU A 97 7.14 7.12 -3.41
C LEU A 97 8.52 6.68 -3.92
N VAL A 98 8.79 5.37 -3.87
CA VAL A 98 10.11 4.82 -4.20
C VAL A 98 10.03 3.96 -5.45
N GLU A 99 10.79 4.32 -6.48
CA GLU A 99 10.93 3.49 -7.67
C GLU A 99 11.77 2.25 -7.34
N THR A 100 11.14 1.08 -7.42
CA THR A 100 11.79 -0.19 -7.07
C THR A 100 11.93 -1.14 -8.28
N GLY A 101 11.52 -0.69 -9.47
CA GLY A 101 11.64 -1.42 -10.73
C GLY A 101 10.48 -2.39 -11.00
N SER A 102 10.19 -2.60 -12.30
CA SER A 102 9.06 -3.43 -12.73
C SER A 102 9.24 -4.91 -12.41
N ASP A 103 10.46 -5.43 -12.56
CA ASP A 103 10.77 -6.87 -12.45
C ASP A 103 11.22 -7.29 -11.04
N THR A 104 11.35 -6.33 -10.13
CA THR A 104 11.80 -6.59 -8.76
C THR A 104 10.74 -7.35 -7.97
N LYS A 105 11.15 -8.45 -7.34
CA LYS A 105 10.30 -9.26 -6.46
C LYS A 105 10.13 -8.59 -5.08
N THR A 106 9.23 -9.11 -4.26
CA THR A 106 8.83 -8.54 -2.96
C THR A 106 10.01 -8.26 -2.04
N ALA A 107 10.90 -9.23 -1.81
CA ALA A 107 12.08 -9.06 -0.96
C ALA A 107 13.03 -7.98 -1.49
N GLY A 108 13.26 -7.95 -2.81
CA GLY A 108 14.10 -6.92 -3.43
C GLY A 108 13.51 -5.51 -3.28
N ARG A 109 12.19 -5.37 -3.37
CA ARG A 109 11.52 -4.07 -3.11
C ARG A 109 11.73 -3.64 -1.67
N LEU A 110 11.57 -4.55 -0.73
CA LEU A 110 11.75 -4.25 0.69
C LEU A 110 13.20 -3.82 0.98
N GLN A 111 14.19 -4.50 0.41
CA GLN A 111 15.59 -4.13 0.55
C GLN A 111 15.88 -2.71 0.04
N GLN A 112 15.30 -2.32 -1.09
CA GLN A 112 15.52 -0.98 -1.66
C GLN A 112 14.92 0.15 -0.82
N VAL A 113 13.87 -0.13 -0.03
CA VAL A 113 13.23 0.87 0.83
C VAL A 113 13.75 0.88 2.26
N GLN A 114 14.67 -0.02 2.62
CA GLN A 114 15.25 -0.13 3.97
C GLN A 114 15.73 1.23 4.51
N LYS A 115 16.40 2.03 3.68
CA LYS A 115 16.91 3.36 4.07
C LYS A 115 15.81 4.36 4.47
N TYR A 116 14.57 4.14 4.03
CA TYR A 116 13.41 4.96 4.40
C TYR A 116 12.68 4.41 5.62
N ILE A 117 12.79 3.10 5.87
CA ILE A 117 12.22 2.43 7.06
C ILE A 117 13.06 2.76 8.28
N GLY A 118 14.39 2.67 8.18
CA GLY A 118 15.33 2.72 9.29
C GLY A 118 15.39 1.40 10.04
N ASP A 119 15.70 1.48 11.33
CA ASP A 119 15.84 0.32 12.23
C ASP A 119 14.56 0.06 13.08
N GLU A 120 13.43 0.65 12.67
CA GLU A 120 12.16 0.52 13.39
C GLU A 120 11.31 -0.63 12.85
N ASP A 121 10.44 -1.17 13.71
CA ASP A 121 9.36 -2.04 13.26
C ASP A 121 8.47 -1.31 12.25
N PHE A 122 7.98 -2.03 11.26
CA PHE A 122 7.12 -1.50 10.21
C PHE A 122 6.00 -2.49 9.87
N MET A 123 4.94 -1.96 9.29
CA MET A 123 3.86 -2.75 8.72
C MET A 123 4.07 -2.91 7.23
N LEU A 124 3.64 -4.04 6.67
CA LEU A 124 3.76 -4.37 5.26
C LEU A 124 2.42 -4.84 4.71
N THR A 125 2.03 -4.31 3.54
CA THR A 125 0.83 -4.75 2.83
C THR A 125 1.02 -4.67 1.31
N TYR A 126 0.11 -5.33 0.58
CA TYR A 126 0.00 -5.18 -0.87
C TYR A 126 -0.93 -4.02 -1.20
N GLY A 127 -0.67 -3.34 -2.32
CA GLY A 127 -1.42 -2.15 -2.77
C GLY A 127 -2.70 -2.46 -3.55
N ASP A 128 -3.14 -3.73 -3.59
CA ASP A 128 -4.27 -4.19 -4.40
C ASP A 128 -5.28 -5.04 -3.63
N GLY A 129 -5.17 -5.12 -2.31
CA GLY A 129 -6.09 -5.85 -1.44
C GLY A 129 -6.55 -5.01 -0.26
N VAL A 130 -7.86 -4.86 -0.09
CA VAL A 130 -8.49 -4.24 1.08
C VAL A 130 -8.98 -5.32 2.02
N CYS A 131 -8.84 -5.13 3.31
CA CYS A 131 -9.32 -6.03 4.36
C CYS A 131 -9.89 -5.24 5.54
N ASP A 132 -10.60 -5.91 6.42
CA ASP A 132 -11.21 -5.37 7.63
C ASP A 132 -10.43 -5.74 8.92
N VAL A 133 -9.16 -6.06 8.78
CA VAL A 133 -8.27 -6.43 9.90
C VAL A 133 -8.14 -5.27 10.89
N ASP A 134 -8.35 -5.56 12.16
CA ASP A 134 -8.07 -4.62 13.25
C ASP A 134 -6.54 -4.48 13.43
N ILE A 135 -5.99 -3.40 12.87
CA ILE A 135 -4.54 -3.14 12.86
C ILE A 135 -3.97 -2.97 14.27
N LYS A 136 -4.75 -2.44 15.23
CA LYS A 136 -4.29 -2.30 16.62
C LYS A 136 -4.17 -3.67 17.30
N LYS A 137 -5.13 -4.55 17.08
CA LYS A 137 -5.07 -5.92 17.61
C LYS A 137 -3.92 -6.70 16.99
N LEU A 138 -3.71 -6.57 15.67
CA LEU A 138 -2.58 -7.18 14.98
C LEU A 138 -1.25 -6.71 15.57
N LEU A 139 -1.07 -5.41 15.78
CA LEU A 139 0.15 -4.85 16.38
C LEU A 139 0.35 -5.34 17.81
N SER A 140 -0.70 -5.33 18.64
CA SER A 140 -0.64 -5.84 20.02
C SER A 140 -0.27 -7.32 20.06
N PHE A 141 -0.82 -8.12 19.16
CA PHE A 141 -0.46 -9.53 18.99
C PHE A 141 1.01 -9.69 18.61
N HIS A 142 1.50 -8.94 17.61
CA HIS A 142 2.91 -8.95 17.21
C HIS A 142 3.84 -8.66 18.41
N GLN A 143 3.53 -7.63 19.17
CA GLN A 143 4.33 -7.24 20.33
C GLN A 143 4.30 -8.27 21.47
N SER A 144 3.21 -9.03 21.60
CA SER A 144 3.04 -10.00 22.70
C SER A 144 3.89 -11.26 22.60
N HIS A 145 4.24 -11.71 21.38
CA HIS A 145 4.95 -12.98 21.17
C HIS A 145 6.46 -12.82 20.92
N GLY A 146 6.97 -11.59 20.71
CA GLY A 146 8.39 -11.30 20.55
C GLY A 146 9.07 -11.93 19.30
N LYS A 147 8.31 -12.44 18.33
CA LYS A 147 8.85 -13.00 17.07
C LYS A 147 9.13 -11.87 16.08
N THR A 148 10.05 -12.09 15.15
CA THR A 148 10.50 -11.09 14.17
C THR A 148 9.39 -10.67 13.18
N ALA A 149 8.44 -11.55 12.86
CA ALA A 149 7.39 -11.28 11.89
C ALA A 149 6.05 -11.89 12.31
N THR A 150 4.97 -11.19 11.95
CA THR A 150 3.59 -11.66 12.08
C THR A 150 2.92 -11.55 10.72
N VAL A 151 2.25 -12.60 10.27
CA VAL A 151 1.54 -12.63 8.99
C VAL A 151 0.05 -12.82 9.26
N THR A 152 -0.77 -11.94 8.67
CA THR A 152 -2.22 -12.12 8.64
C THR A 152 -2.57 -13.22 7.66
N SER A 153 -3.26 -14.25 8.10
CA SER A 153 -3.77 -15.32 7.26
C SER A 153 -5.29 -15.35 7.26
N ILE A 154 -5.86 -15.73 6.13
CA ILE A 154 -7.30 -15.96 5.98
C ILE A 154 -7.52 -17.34 5.39
N GLN A 155 -8.58 -18.01 5.82
CA GLN A 155 -8.99 -19.26 5.23
C GLN A 155 -9.92 -18.95 4.06
N LEU A 156 -9.45 -19.18 2.84
CA LEU A 156 -10.23 -19.00 1.62
C LEU A 156 -10.30 -20.30 0.85
N ASP A 157 -11.45 -20.53 0.19
CA ASP A 157 -11.60 -21.65 -0.74
C ASP A 157 -10.67 -21.50 -1.95
N ALA A 158 -9.69 -22.37 -2.05
CA ALA A 158 -8.92 -22.86 -3.22
C ALA A 158 -8.35 -21.88 -4.29
N ARG A 159 -8.36 -20.56 -4.13
CA ARG A 159 -7.83 -19.63 -5.17
C ARG A 159 -6.46 -19.03 -4.89
N PHE A 160 -5.92 -19.21 -3.69
CA PHE A 160 -4.68 -18.60 -3.22
C PHE A 160 -3.70 -19.65 -2.68
N GLY A 161 -2.44 -19.27 -2.43
CA GLY A 161 -1.49 -20.11 -1.73
C GLY A 161 -1.96 -20.46 -0.32
N GLY A 162 -1.61 -21.63 0.19
CA GLY A 162 -1.97 -22.09 1.52
C GLY A 162 -0.80 -22.07 2.50
N MET A 163 -1.10 -21.91 3.78
CA MET A 163 -0.15 -22.07 4.87
C MET A 163 -0.60 -23.21 5.78
N ASP A 164 0.33 -24.04 6.19
CA ASP A 164 0.10 -24.99 7.28
C ASP A 164 0.58 -24.33 8.59
N LEU A 165 -0.31 -24.29 9.58
CA LEU A 165 -0.03 -23.70 10.89
C LEU A 165 0.13 -24.81 11.94
N ALA A 166 1.07 -24.63 12.87
CA ALA A 166 1.15 -25.45 14.07
C ALA A 166 0.05 -25.05 15.08
N GLU A 167 -0.13 -25.85 16.13
CA GLU A 167 -1.15 -25.57 17.19
C GLU A 167 -0.91 -24.22 17.90
N ASP A 168 0.34 -23.76 17.99
CA ASP A 168 0.72 -22.46 18.58
C ASP A 168 0.55 -21.27 17.60
N GLY A 169 0.01 -21.52 16.40
CA GLY A 169 -0.17 -20.52 15.35
C GLY A 169 1.11 -20.15 14.58
N SER A 170 2.23 -20.85 14.78
CA SER A 170 3.44 -20.63 13.99
C SER A 170 3.31 -21.26 12.60
N VAL A 171 3.91 -20.62 11.58
CA VAL A 171 3.88 -21.10 10.20
C VAL A 171 4.86 -22.26 10.05
N VAL A 172 4.34 -23.44 9.68
CA VAL A 172 5.11 -24.67 9.43
C VAL A 172 5.55 -24.73 7.97
N SER A 173 4.64 -24.45 7.04
CA SER A 173 4.93 -24.43 5.62
C SER A 173 4.09 -23.40 4.87
N PHE A 174 4.62 -22.92 3.75
CA PHE A 174 3.89 -22.09 2.80
C PHE A 174 3.88 -22.78 1.43
N ARG A 175 2.70 -22.95 0.85
CA ARG A 175 2.52 -23.54 -0.47
C ARG A 175 1.95 -22.54 -1.43
N GLU A 176 2.70 -22.21 -2.48
CA GLU A 176 2.17 -21.49 -3.62
C GLU A 176 1.13 -22.36 -4.34
N LYS A 177 0.18 -21.72 -5.03
CA LYS A 177 -0.88 -22.40 -5.75
C LYS A 177 -0.32 -23.52 -6.66
N ALA A 178 -0.73 -24.76 -6.42
CA ALA A 178 -0.51 -25.81 -7.39
C ALA A 178 -1.24 -25.45 -8.70
N LYS A 179 -0.49 -25.50 -9.80
CA LYS A 179 -1.04 -25.30 -11.15
C LYS A 179 -2.00 -26.42 -11.50
#